data_b86c93d2957d18b7eac7688c985a70ad
#
_entry.id   b86c93d2957d18b7eac7688c985a70ad
#
_cell.length_a   1.000
_cell.length_b   1.000
_cell.length_c   1.000
_cell.angle_alpha   90.00
_cell.angle_beta   90.00
_cell.angle_gamma   90.00
#
_symmetry.space_group_name_H-M   'P 1'
#
loop_
_entity.id
_entity.type
_entity.pdbx_description
1 polymer ?
#
loop_
_entity_poly.entity_id
_entity_poly.type
_entity_poly.pdbx_seq_one_letter_code
_entity_poly.pdbx_strand_id
1 'polypeptide(L)'
;MTHNKIEHVIRTEGKPDVIIRLARTQDMRRIQMLYAEVYGAAYPISIIMDREKMRRAIEDDDYYWMVAECAERIVGSLVYEVDLQYRNSKAFGAVVSQEFRKMDLAQTMMKLVLDDITSGKNLVDLVYATTRTANYAPQKLTESLGFVKLGIFPNTHKVQDNETHCLTAYFTERAMQQRRATPVIIPEIVPFYEIVRRQIKLEDPQVRDANGPYSDHRKKIPLLNFEVIDAPEFVKARYMRTKHNSFFEHIVMPFHEPNLILITPDQGTEVYLTVSLKDRYSAIIGGVTNEKSFAVVLESVARKVSDMNMAYVEVVIEAYSPELQREALDARYIPSAYFPCAKRMGEARYDCVVFSRTFDMLDFRNVKIISLYKNFLNEYLKLWRENYIESVFQTEAKQEGPRSQ
;
A
#
# COMPACT_ATOMS: atom_id res chain seq x y z
N MET A 1 16.36 -22.01 3.29
CA MET A 1 15.79 -22.57 4.56
C MET A 1 14.67 -23.49 4.17
N THR A 2 14.69 -24.77 4.53
CA THR A 2 13.58 -25.68 4.23
C THR A 2 12.36 -25.23 5.03
N HIS A 3 11.31 -24.82 4.33
CA HIS A 3 10.01 -24.58 4.99
C HIS A 3 9.65 -25.80 5.85
N ASN A 4 9.55 -25.62 7.16
CA ASN A 4 8.94 -26.63 8.00
C ASN A 4 7.53 -26.88 7.44
N LYS A 5 7.18 -28.16 7.33
CA LYS A 5 5.91 -28.60 6.73
C LYS A 5 4.73 -28.01 7.51
N ILE A 6 4.23 -26.84 7.07
CA ILE A 6 2.97 -26.31 7.60
C ILE A 6 1.88 -27.20 7.03
N GLU A 7 1.24 -27.99 7.89
CA GLU A 7 0.13 -28.86 7.53
C GLU A 7 -0.89 -28.88 8.67
N HIS A 8 -2.14 -28.64 8.33
CA HIS A 8 -3.25 -28.64 9.28
C HIS A 8 -4.47 -29.30 8.63
N VAL A 9 -5.19 -30.12 9.38
CA VAL A 9 -6.37 -30.83 8.89
C VAL A 9 -7.61 -30.34 9.62
N ILE A 10 -8.57 -29.85 8.87
CA ILE A 10 -9.90 -29.49 9.37
C ILE A 10 -10.84 -30.65 9.09
N ARG A 11 -11.40 -31.22 10.17
CA ARG A 11 -12.38 -32.30 10.12
C ARG A 11 -13.75 -31.77 10.45
N THR A 12 -14.71 -32.04 9.58
CA THR A 12 -16.13 -31.68 9.78
C THR A 12 -16.95 -32.90 9.60
N GLU A 13 -17.80 -33.23 10.59
CA GLU A 13 -18.65 -34.39 10.56
C GLU A 13 -19.50 -34.44 9.28
N GLY A 14 -19.51 -35.59 8.60
CA GLY A 14 -20.25 -35.77 7.34
C GLY A 14 -19.68 -35.06 6.10
N LYS A 15 -18.47 -34.50 6.18
CA LYS A 15 -17.79 -33.85 5.03
C LYS A 15 -16.37 -34.42 4.86
N PRO A 16 -15.81 -34.39 3.64
CA PRO A 16 -14.41 -34.71 3.42
C PRO A 16 -13.49 -33.78 4.21
N ASP A 17 -12.38 -34.31 4.70
CA ASP A 17 -11.33 -33.54 5.37
C ASP A 17 -10.79 -32.42 4.45
N VAL A 18 -10.49 -31.27 5.02
CA VAL A 18 -9.79 -30.19 4.34
C VAL A 18 -8.36 -30.11 4.87
N ILE A 19 -7.40 -30.33 3.99
CA ILE A 19 -5.97 -30.27 4.30
C ILE A 19 -5.44 -28.88 3.93
N ILE A 20 -4.97 -28.13 4.91
CA ILE A 20 -4.28 -26.86 4.71
C ILE A 20 -2.78 -27.14 4.70
N ARG A 21 -2.10 -26.72 3.64
CA ARG A 21 -0.67 -26.95 3.42
C ARG A 21 -0.04 -25.90 2.52
N LEU A 22 1.28 -25.91 2.43
CA LEU A 22 2.00 -25.14 1.41
C LEU A 22 1.67 -25.69 0.01
N ALA A 23 1.57 -24.78 -0.95
CA ALA A 23 1.38 -25.10 -2.36
C ALA A 23 2.63 -25.80 -2.93
N ARG A 24 2.39 -26.62 -3.95
CA ARG A 24 3.43 -27.27 -4.75
C ARG A 24 3.24 -26.87 -6.21
N THR A 25 4.28 -26.97 -7.03
CA THR A 25 4.20 -26.60 -8.45
C THR A 25 3.10 -27.38 -9.20
N GLN A 26 2.79 -28.60 -8.80
CA GLN A 26 1.67 -29.38 -9.33
C GLN A 26 0.28 -28.80 -9.02
N ASP A 27 0.17 -27.91 -8.04
CA ASP A 27 -1.10 -27.27 -7.64
C ASP A 27 -1.45 -26.07 -8.53
N MET A 28 -0.50 -25.53 -9.30
CA MET A 28 -0.64 -24.27 -10.03
C MET A 28 -1.92 -24.20 -10.87
N ARG A 29 -2.22 -25.25 -11.66
CA ARG A 29 -3.46 -25.29 -12.45
C ARG A 29 -4.71 -25.24 -11.58
N ARG A 30 -4.73 -26.00 -10.50
CA ARG A 30 -5.87 -26.06 -9.56
C ARG A 30 -6.07 -24.73 -8.82
N ILE A 31 -4.97 -24.05 -8.47
CA ILE A 31 -5.00 -22.70 -7.90
C ILE A 31 -5.60 -21.71 -8.89
N GLN A 32 -5.13 -21.68 -10.16
CA GLN A 32 -5.68 -20.81 -11.19
C GLN A 32 -7.17 -21.06 -11.44
N MET A 33 -7.61 -22.32 -11.39
CA MET A 33 -9.04 -22.67 -11.49
C MET A 33 -9.86 -22.08 -10.35
N LEU A 34 -9.36 -22.11 -9.10
CA LEU A 34 -10.03 -21.49 -7.95
C LEU A 34 -10.20 -19.97 -8.13
N TYR A 35 -9.15 -19.27 -8.58
CA TYR A 35 -9.25 -17.82 -8.83
C TYR A 35 -10.19 -17.51 -9.99
N ALA A 36 -10.18 -18.29 -11.05
CA ALA A 36 -11.11 -18.15 -12.17
C ALA A 36 -12.56 -18.39 -11.76
N GLU A 37 -12.82 -19.36 -10.89
CA GLU A 37 -14.15 -19.65 -10.33
C GLU A 37 -14.70 -18.46 -9.53
N VAL A 38 -13.87 -17.83 -8.69
CA VAL A 38 -14.32 -16.80 -7.76
C VAL A 38 -14.36 -15.39 -8.39
N TYR A 39 -13.41 -15.09 -9.27
CA TYR A 39 -13.21 -13.74 -9.82
C TYR A 39 -13.39 -13.64 -11.33
N GLY A 40 -13.62 -14.76 -12.04
CA GLY A 40 -13.62 -14.79 -13.48
C GLY A 40 -12.22 -14.58 -14.09
N ALA A 41 -12.16 -14.19 -15.35
CA ALA A 41 -10.89 -13.95 -16.06
C ALA A 41 -10.17 -12.64 -15.68
N ALA A 42 -10.77 -11.82 -14.83
CA ALA A 42 -10.32 -10.43 -14.56
C ALA A 42 -9.51 -10.25 -13.27
N TYR A 43 -8.95 -11.34 -12.68
CA TYR A 43 -8.17 -11.19 -11.45
C TYR A 43 -6.89 -10.37 -11.69
N PRO A 44 -6.62 -9.31 -10.94
CA PRO A 44 -5.58 -8.33 -11.28
C PRO A 44 -4.15 -8.76 -10.92
N ILE A 45 -3.95 -9.68 -9.97
CA ILE A 45 -2.62 -9.99 -9.43
C ILE A 45 -1.81 -10.85 -10.42
N SER A 46 -0.77 -10.25 -10.98
CA SER A 46 0.04 -10.85 -12.05
C SER A 46 0.69 -12.20 -11.64
N ILE A 47 1.17 -12.33 -10.40
CA ILE A 47 1.80 -13.55 -9.89
C ILE A 47 0.86 -14.77 -9.93
N ILE A 48 -0.46 -14.56 -9.89
CA ILE A 48 -1.46 -15.63 -9.94
C ILE A 48 -1.81 -15.98 -11.38
N MET A 49 -1.80 -14.99 -12.27
CA MET A 49 -2.18 -15.17 -13.67
C MET A 49 -1.00 -15.62 -14.54
N ASP A 50 0.21 -15.21 -14.20
CA ASP A 50 1.44 -15.58 -14.91
C ASP A 50 2.01 -16.88 -14.32
N ARG A 51 2.03 -17.92 -15.15
CA ARG A 51 2.43 -19.26 -14.75
C ARG A 51 3.90 -19.35 -14.32
N GLU A 52 4.78 -18.60 -14.95
CA GLU A 52 6.20 -18.60 -14.60
C GLU A 52 6.48 -17.83 -13.30
N LYS A 53 5.80 -16.70 -13.09
CA LYS A 53 5.87 -15.98 -11.81
C LYS A 53 5.30 -16.81 -10.66
N MET A 54 4.18 -17.50 -10.89
CA MET A 54 3.59 -18.42 -9.90
C MET A 54 4.55 -19.55 -9.53
N ARG A 55 5.18 -20.18 -10.54
CA ARG A 55 6.15 -21.26 -10.33
C ARG A 55 7.32 -20.78 -9.45
N ARG A 56 7.92 -19.64 -9.83
CA ARG A 56 9.01 -19.04 -9.07
C ARG A 56 8.60 -18.75 -7.63
N ALA A 57 7.46 -18.14 -7.41
CA ALA A 57 6.97 -17.84 -6.07
C ALA A 57 6.68 -19.10 -5.21
N ILE A 58 6.23 -20.21 -5.82
CA ILE A 58 6.01 -21.44 -5.08
C ILE A 58 7.35 -22.13 -4.73
N GLU A 59 8.39 -21.95 -5.54
CA GLU A 59 9.72 -22.50 -5.34
C GLU A 59 10.65 -21.62 -4.48
N ASP A 60 10.25 -20.37 -4.22
CA ASP A 60 11.04 -19.38 -3.49
C ASP A 60 10.74 -19.42 -1.99
N ASP A 61 11.78 -19.49 -1.17
CA ASP A 61 11.68 -19.52 0.30
C ASP A 61 11.13 -18.21 0.91
N ASP A 62 11.10 -17.11 0.16
CA ASP A 62 10.52 -15.85 0.61
C ASP A 62 8.99 -15.80 0.44
N TYR A 63 8.39 -16.85 -0.18
CA TYR A 63 6.95 -16.96 -0.36
C TYR A 63 6.34 -18.12 0.44
N TYR A 64 5.28 -17.81 1.19
CA TYR A 64 4.40 -18.78 1.84
C TYR A 64 3.08 -18.84 1.08
N TRP A 65 3.02 -19.72 0.08
CA TRP A 65 1.80 -19.93 -0.67
C TRP A 65 0.99 -21.05 -0.03
N MET A 66 -0.08 -20.70 0.69
CA MET A 66 -0.97 -21.66 1.35
C MET A 66 -2.10 -22.08 0.44
N VAL A 67 -2.46 -23.34 0.51
CA VAL A 67 -3.66 -23.91 -0.11
C VAL A 67 -4.47 -24.71 0.88
N ALA A 68 -5.80 -24.69 0.73
CA ALA A 68 -6.72 -25.62 1.36
C ALA A 68 -7.21 -26.61 0.31
N GLU A 69 -6.94 -27.90 0.50
CA GLU A 69 -7.29 -28.98 -0.41
C GLU A 69 -8.39 -29.87 0.18
N CYS A 70 -9.43 -30.14 -0.61
CA CYS A 70 -10.53 -31.05 -0.26
C CYS A 70 -10.80 -31.94 -1.45
N ALA A 71 -10.71 -33.27 -1.27
CA ALA A 71 -10.96 -34.26 -2.32
C ALA A 71 -10.26 -33.92 -3.65
N GLU A 72 -8.95 -33.69 -3.59
CA GLU A 72 -8.07 -33.33 -4.73
C GLU A 72 -8.36 -31.97 -5.38
N ARG A 73 -9.33 -31.19 -4.89
CA ARG A 73 -9.66 -29.85 -5.36
C ARG A 73 -9.04 -28.80 -4.42
N ILE A 74 -8.42 -27.77 -4.97
CA ILE A 74 -8.01 -26.60 -4.17
C ILE A 74 -9.25 -25.71 -3.98
N VAL A 75 -9.63 -25.51 -2.72
CA VAL A 75 -10.83 -24.79 -2.29
C VAL A 75 -10.51 -23.49 -1.54
N GLY A 76 -9.24 -23.26 -1.21
CA GLY A 76 -8.73 -22.02 -0.62
C GLY A 76 -7.30 -21.77 -1.03
N SER A 77 -6.91 -20.49 -1.12
CA SER A 77 -5.54 -20.05 -1.39
C SER A 77 -5.26 -18.71 -0.72
N LEU A 78 -4.01 -18.50 -0.30
CA LEU A 78 -3.50 -17.29 0.34
C LEU A 78 -1.99 -17.23 0.15
N VAL A 79 -1.45 -16.03 -0.06
CA VAL A 79 -0.02 -15.82 -0.24
C VAL A 79 0.51 -14.83 0.79
N TYR A 80 1.67 -15.15 1.37
CA TYR A 80 2.54 -14.21 2.06
C TYR A 80 3.85 -14.10 1.31
N GLU A 81 4.31 -12.89 1.10
CA GLU A 81 5.63 -12.56 0.62
C GLU A 81 6.43 -11.96 1.78
N VAL A 82 7.64 -12.42 2.00
CA VAL A 82 8.49 -12.05 3.14
C VAL A 82 9.71 -11.29 2.63
N ASP A 83 10.00 -10.15 3.24
CA ASP A 83 11.23 -9.41 3.04
C ASP A 83 12.09 -9.50 4.32
N LEU A 84 13.15 -10.30 4.26
CA LEU A 84 14.05 -10.52 5.39
C LEU A 84 14.92 -9.30 5.69
N GLN A 85 15.22 -8.47 4.69
CA GLN A 85 16.03 -7.24 4.87
C GLN A 85 15.29 -6.23 5.73
N TYR A 86 14.03 -5.96 5.40
CA TYR A 86 13.18 -5.02 6.15
C TYR A 86 12.39 -5.70 7.27
N ARG A 87 12.43 -7.04 7.35
CA ARG A 87 11.65 -7.87 8.29
C ARG A 87 10.16 -7.53 8.23
N ASN A 88 9.65 -7.38 7.04
CA ASN A 88 8.25 -7.12 6.73
C ASN A 88 7.66 -8.28 5.93
N SER A 89 6.34 -8.44 5.97
CA SER A 89 5.64 -9.36 5.09
C SER A 89 4.36 -8.72 4.56
N LYS A 90 3.96 -9.12 3.36
CA LYS A 90 2.70 -8.73 2.73
C LYS A 90 1.81 -9.95 2.55
N ALA A 91 0.61 -9.90 3.14
CA ALA A 91 -0.42 -10.93 2.93
C ALA A 91 -1.37 -10.47 1.81
N PHE A 92 -1.59 -11.32 0.81
CA PHE A 92 -2.45 -11.02 -0.33
C PHE A 92 -3.05 -12.27 -0.98
N GLY A 93 -3.94 -12.10 -1.93
CA GLY A 93 -4.48 -13.19 -2.73
C GLY A 93 -5.40 -14.15 -1.96
N ALA A 94 -5.97 -13.73 -0.82
CA ALA A 94 -6.88 -14.59 -0.06
C ALA A 94 -8.16 -14.89 -0.86
N VAL A 95 -8.41 -16.16 -1.13
CA VAL A 95 -9.58 -16.63 -1.85
C VAL A 95 -10.08 -17.96 -1.24
N VAL A 96 -11.40 -18.13 -1.16
CA VAL A 96 -12.05 -19.38 -0.75
C VAL A 96 -13.26 -19.62 -1.66
N SER A 97 -13.38 -20.82 -2.19
CA SER A 97 -14.55 -21.27 -2.96
C SER A 97 -15.84 -21.05 -2.18
N GLN A 98 -16.91 -20.65 -2.87
CA GLN A 98 -18.16 -20.25 -2.25
C GLN A 98 -18.74 -21.30 -1.30
N GLU A 99 -18.62 -22.58 -1.64
CA GLU A 99 -19.13 -23.71 -0.87
C GLU A 99 -18.43 -23.87 0.50
N PHE A 100 -17.18 -23.36 0.62
CA PHE A 100 -16.32 -23.51 1.78
C PHE A 100 -16.18 -22.27 2.66
N ARG A 101 -16.87 -21.15 2.33
CA ARG A 101 -16.69 -19.85 3.01
C ARG A 101 -17.06 -19.82 4.50
N LYS A 102 -17.81 -20.81 5.00
CA LYS A 102 -18.24 -20.87 6.41
C LYS A 102 -17.35 -21.80 7.27
N MET A 103 -16.20 -22.20 6.75
CA MET A 103 -15.27 -23.14 7.41
C MET A 103 -14.00 -22.43 7.93
N ASP A 104 -13.98 -21.12 8.02
CA ASP A 104 -12.87 -20.29 8.51
C ASP A 104 -11.50 -20.59 7.85
N LEU A 105 -11.51 -21.15 6.61
CA LEU A 105 -10.30 -21.58 5.90
C LEU A 105 -9.32 -20.43 5.71
N ALA A 106 -9.80 -19.26 5.30
CA ALA A 106 -8.94 -18.08 5.10
C ALA A 106 -8.30 -17.63 6.42
N GLN A 107 -9.05 -17.64 7.52
CA GLN A 107 -8.56 -17.30 8.85
C GLN A 107 -7.51 -18.30 9.34
N THR A 108 -7.77 -19.59 9.18
CA THR A 108 -6.83 -20.65 9.56
C THR A 108 -5.54 -20.57 8.76
N MET A 109 -5.62 -20.46 7.42
CA MET A 109 -4.44 -20.29 6.56
C MET A 109 -3.62 -19.06 6.95
N MET A 110 -4.31 -17.92 7.15
CA MET A 110 -3.65 -16.67 7.50
C MET A 110 -2.97 -16.75 8.87
N LYS A 111 -3.64 -17.32 9.86
CA LYS A 111 -3.09 -17.51 11.21
C LYS A 111 -1.88 -18.44 11.24
N LEU A 112 -1.92 -19.57 10.54
CA LEU A 112 -0.82 -20.53 10.49
C LEU A 112 0.47 -19.90 9.97
N VAL A 113 0.39 -19.10 8.89
CA VAL A 113 1.57 -18.40 8.36
C VAL A 113 1.99 -17.27 9.28
N LEU A 114 1.03 -16.46 9.77
CA LEU A 114 1.32 -15.36 10.69
C LEU A 114 2.10 -15.85 11.92
N ASP A 115 1.63 -16.92 12.56
CA ASP A 115 2.28 -17.49 13.73
C ASP A 115 3.68 -18.05 13.38
N ASP A 116 3.83 -18.72 12.24
CA ASP A 116 5.11 -19.31 11.81
C ASP A 116 6.18 -18.24 11.54
N ILE A 117 5.83 -17.19 10.78
CA ILE A 117 6.81 -16.16 10.39
C ILE A 117 7.11 -15.14 11.48
N THR A 118 6.17 -14.92 12.42
CA THR A 118 6.38 -13.98 13.56
C THR A 118 6.94 -14.71 14.78
N SER A 119 6.11 -15.47 15.49
CA SER A 119 6.46 -16.11 16.77
C SER A 119 7.30 -17.37 16.59
N GLY A 120 7.06 -18.16 15.54
CA GLY A 120 7.75 -19.42 15.30
C GLY A 120 9.20 -19.22 14.84
N LYS A 121 9.38 -18.70 13.65
CA LYS A 121 10.71 -18.50 13.02
C LYS A 121 11.29 -17.10 13.28
N ASN A 122 10.50 -16.16 13.78
CA ASN A 122 10.92 -14.78 14.02
C ASN A 122 11.57 -14.13 12.78
N LEU A 123 10.97 -14.32 11.62
CA LEU A 123 11.47 -13.79 10.34
C LEU A 123 11.11 -12.32 10.16
N VAL A 124 9.89 -11.95 10.60
CA VAL A 124 9.34 -10.60 10.39
C VAL A 124 8.82 -9.99 11.69
N ASP A 125 8.79 -8.66 11.72
CA ASP A 125 8.27 -7.89 12.83
C ASP A 125 6.91 -7.28 12.52
N LEU A 126 6.56 -7.23 11.23
CA LEU A 126 5.39 -6.55 10.71
C LEU A 126 4.82 -7.35 9.53
N VAL A 127 3.50 -7.56 9.53
CA VAL A 127 2.76 -8.09 8.38
C VAL A 127 1.69 -7.09 7.99
N TYR A 128 1.64 -6.68 6.73
CA TYR A 128 0.58 -5.80 6.26
C TYR A 128 -0.26 -6.43 5.14
N ALA A 129 -1.44 -5.90 4.94
CA ALA A 129 -2.33 -6.28 3.86
C ALA A 129 -3.12 -5.07 3.37
N THR A 130 -3.43 -5.06 2.08
CA THR A 130 -4.45 -4.19 1.53
C THR A 130 -5.73 -4.99 1.33
N THR A 131 -6.84 -4.50 1.85
CA THR A 131 -8.13 -5.19 1.79
C THR A 131 -9.08 -4.44 0.86
N ARG A 132 -9.74 -5.19 -0.05
CA ARG A 132 -10.75 -4.65 -0.95
C ARG A 132 -12.00 -4.22 -0.18
N THR A 133 -12.66 -3.19 -0.66
CA THR A 133 -13.90 -2.66 -0.05
C THR A 133 -15.17 -3.15 -0.74
N ALA A 134 -15.08 -4.07 -1.70
CA ALA A 134 -16.24 -4.69 -2.35
C ALA A 134 -17.14 -5.44 -1.36
N ASN A 135 -16.58 -5.94 -0.25
CA ASN A 135 -17.32 -6.54 0.86
C ASN A 135 -16.55 -6.42 2.18
N TYR A 136 -17.22 -6.75 3.30
CA TYR A 136 -16.62 -6.66 4.65
C TYR A 136 -15.69 -7.82 5.01
N ALA A 137 -15.73 -8.94 4.29
CA ALA A 137 -15.06 -10.17 4.71
C ALA A 137 -13.53 -10.02 4.85
N PRO A 138 -12.79 -9.40 3.91
CA PRO A 138 -11.35 -9.22 4.08
C PRO A 138 -10.98 -8.34 5.28
N GLN A 139 -11.80 -7.31 5.57
CA GLN A 139 -11.56 -6.39 6.67
C GLN A 139 -11.84 -7.08 8.02
N LYS A 140 -12.90 -7.89 8.12
CA LYS A 140 -13.21 -8.69 9.31
C LYS A 140 -12.19 -9.81 9.54
N LEU A 141 -11.69 -10.44 8.48
CA LEU A 141 -10.64 -11.44 8.55
C LEU A 141 -9.38 -10.88 9.20
N THR A 142 -8.87 -9.75 8.70
CA THR A 142 -7.68 -9.12 9.29
C THR A 142 -7.95 -8.62 10.71
N GLU A 143 -9.16 -8.12 11.00
CA GLU A 143 -9.57 -7.69 12.34
C GLU A 143 -9.54 -8.83 13.34
N SER A 144 -10.07 -10.01 12.99
CA SER A 144 -10.09 -11.19 13.87
C SER A 144 -8.69 -11.73 14.22
N LEU A 145 -7.67 -11.36 13.44
CA LEU A 145 -6.26 -11.72 13.64
C LEU A 145 -5.44 -10.60 14.27
N GLY A 146 -6.09 -9.55 14.78
CA GLY A 146 -5.41 -8.46 15.51
C GLY A 146 -4.72 -7.42 14.63
N PHE A 147 -5.04 -7.37 13.32
CA PHE A 147 -4.50 -6.32 12.46
C PHE A 147 -5.11 -4.96 12.78
N VAL A 148 -4.25 -3.96 12.89
CA VAL A 148 -4.58 -2.55 13.11
C VAL A 148 -4.96 -1.88 11.79
N LYS A 149 -6.00 -1.05 11.78
CA LYS A 149 -6.42 -0.28 10.62
C LYS A 149 -5.58 0.98 10.52
N LEU A 150 -4.98 1.23 9.35
CA LEU A 150 -3.96 2.26 9.17
C LEU A 150 -4.37 3.36 8.20
N GLY A 151 -5.31 3.09 7.28
CA GLY A 151 -5.69 4.08 6.28
C GLY A 151 -6.60 3.54 5.19
N ILE A 152 -6.90 4.42 4.24
CA ILE A 152 -7.79 4.15 3.11
C ILE A 152 -7.21 4.78 1.83
N PHE A 153 -7.32 4.07 0.73
CA PHE A 153 -6.81 4.46 -0.59
C PHE A 153 -7.95 4.56 -1.59
N PRO A 154 -8.59 5.72 -1.74
CA PRO A 154 -9.68 5.91 -2.68
C PRO A 154 -9.19 5.74 -4.13
N ASN A 155 -9.94 4.99 -4.93
CA ASN A 155 -9.68 4.76 -6.36
C ASN A 155 -8.29 4.17 -6.67
N THR A 156 -7.71 3.39 -5.76
CA THR A 156 -6.33 2.91 -5.91
C THR A 156 -6.15 1.88 -7.03
N HIS A 157 -7.18 1.12 -7.36
CA HIS A 157 -7.15 0.12 -8.43
C HIS A 157 -8.40 0.19 -9.30
N LYS A 158 -8.28 -0.24 -10.55
CA LYS A 158 -9.40 -0.41 -11.47
C LYS A 158 -9.52 -1.87 -11.86
N VAL A 159 -10.60 -2.54 -11.44
CA VAL A 159 -10.93 -3.92 -11.88
C VAL A 159 -12.00 -3.87 -12.96
N GLN A 160 -13.24 -3.55 -12.65
CA GLN A 160 -14.29 -3.15 -13.57
C GLN A 160 -14.59 -1.66 -13.41
N ASP A 161 -14.76 -1.25 -12.16
CA ASP A 161 -14.87 0.13 -11.71
C ASP A 161 -13.64 0.49 -10.85
N ASN A 162 -13.50 1.77 -10.49
CA ASN A 162 -12.49 2.20 -9.53
C ASN A 162 -12.78 1.59 -8.16
N GLU A 163 -11.77 0.96 -7.56
CA GLU A 163 -11.89 0.35 -6.23
C GLU A 163 -11.11 1.13 -5.18
N THR A 164 -11.73 1.29 -4.03
CA THR A 164 -11.08 1.77 -2.81
C THR A 164 -10.52 0.59 -2.04
N HIS A 165 -9.30 0.70 -1.54
CA HIS A 165 -8.69 -0.29 -0.67
C HIS A 165 -8.43 0.28 0.71
N CYS A 166 -8.31 -0.59 1.71
CA CYS A 166 -7.94 -0.23 3.07
C CYS A 166 -6.60 -0.86 3.43
N LEU A 167 -5.75 -0.11 4.14
CA LEU A 167 -4.49 -0.61 4.67
C LEU A 167 -4.67 -1.11 6.10
N THR A 168 -4.07 -2.25 6.40
CA THR A 168 -4.04 -2.83 7.73
C THR A 168 -2.71 -3.53 7.98
N ALA A 169 -2.26 -3.58 9.26
CA ALA A 169 -1.04 -4.30 9.61
C ALA A 169 -1.13 -4.95 11.00
N TYR A 170 -0.43 -6.07 11.12
CA TYR A 170 -0.13 -6.74 12.38
C TYR A 170 1.28 -6.39 12.82
N PHE A 171 1.45 -6.00 14.06
CA PHE A 171 2.74 -5.63 14.66
C PHE A 171 3.11 -6.63 15.74
N THR A 172 4.34 -7.15 15.72
CA THR A 172 4.88 -7.89 16.86
C THR A 172 5.26 -6.93 17.99
N GLU A 173 5.40 -7.45 19.20
CA GLU A 173 5.93 -6.65 20.33
C GLU A 173 7.30 -6.05 20.01
N ARG A 174 8.15 -6.81 19.32
CA ARG A 174 9.47 -6.36 18.86
C ARG A 174 9.38 -5.15 17.94
N ALA A 175 8.45 -5.13 16.99
CA ALA A 175 8.25 -3.97 16.12
C ALA A 175 7.97 -2.70 16.94
N MET A 176 7.11 -2.82 17.96
CA MET A 176 6.73 -1.71 18.82
C MET A 176 7.88 -1.27 19.76
N GLN A 177 8.69 -2.21 20.27
CA GLN A 177 9.87 -1.91 21.09
C GLN A 177 10.97 -1.20 20.29
N GLN A 178 11.12 -1.52 19.02
CA GLN A 178 12.11 -0.92 18.11
C GLN A 178 11.62 0.38 17.46
N ARG A 179 10.37 0.75 17.67
CA ARG A 179 9.79 1.96 17.10
C ARG A 179 10.52 3.19 17.65
N ARG A 180 10.96 4.07 16.74
CA ARG A 180 11.44 5.39 17.12
C ARG A 180 10.29 6.18 17.74
N ALA A 181 10.52 6.67 18.96
CA ALA A 181 9.52 7.45 19.68
C ALA A 181 9.26 8.80 18.98
N THR A 182 8.06 9.34 19.20
CA THR A 182 7.66 10.71 18.90
C THR A 182 7.89 11.17 17.46
N PRO A 183 6.96 10.85 16.53
CA PRO A 183 6.99 11.39 15.20
C PRO A 183 6.77 12.92 15.21
N VAL A 184 7.27 13.60 14.17
CA VAL A 184 7.06 15.03 13.93
C VAL A 184 6.18 15.20 12.70
N ILE A 185 4.94 15.58 12.89
CA ILE A 185 3.93 15.61 11.82
C ILE A 185 3.26 16.99 11.70
N ILE A 186 2.79 17.30 10.49
CA ILE A 186 1.98 18.50 10.25
C ILE A 186 0.57 18.34 10.82
N PRO A 187 -0.16 19.43 11.11
CA PRO A 187 -1.51 19.39 11.70
C PRO A 187 -2.49 18.51 10.92
N GLU A 188 -2.41 18.47 9.59
CA GLU A 188 -3.32 17.74 8.72
C GLU A 188 -3.17 16.20 8.86
N ILE A 189 -2.05 15.72 9.39
CA ILE A 189 -1.81 14.28 9.63
C ILE A 189 -2.32 13.85 11.01
N VAL A 190 -2.45 14.78 11.96
CA VAL A 190 -2.87 14.47 13.34
C VAL A 190 -4.15 13.62 13.41
N PRO A 191 -5.22 13.90 12.66
CA PRO A 191 -6.43 13.08 12.71
C PRO A 191 -6.18 11.61 12.31
N PHE A 192 -5.33 11.36 11.30
CA PHE A 192 -4.96 10.00 10.88
C PHE A 192 -4.14 9.29 11.96
N TYR A 193 -3.18 10.00 12.56
CA TYR A 193 -2.40 9.50 13.68
C TYR A 193 -3.28 9.08 14.86
N GLU A 194 -4.23 9.93 15.26
CA GLU A 194 -5.13 9.69 16.38
C GLU A 194 -6.06 8.47 16.16
N ILE A 195 -6.49 8.22 14.91
CA ILE A 195 -7.27 7.02 14.59
C ILE A 195 -6.43 5.76 14.84
N VAL A 196 -5.14 5.77 14.46
CA VAL A 196 -4.23 4.64 14.71
C VAL A 196 -3.91 4.53 16.20
N ARG A 197 -3.57 5.64 16.85
CA ARG A 197 -3.21 5.71 18.27
C ARG A 197 -4.28 5.11 19.19
N ARG A 198 -5.55 5.28 18.87
CA ARG A 198 -6.67 4.69 19.63
C ARG A 198 -6.73 3.16 19.57
N GLN A 199 -6.11 2.54 18.58
CA GLN A 199 -6.10 1.08 18.42
C GLN A 199 -4.88 0.45 19.09
N ILE A 200 -3.72 1.15 19.07
CA ILE A 200 -2.47 0.73 19.68
C ILE A 200 -1.92 1.89 20.49
N LYS A 201 -1.27 1.59 21.62
CA LYS A 201 -0.71 2.62 22.51
C LYS A 201 0.48 3.29 21.85
N LEU A 202 0.27 4.44 21.22
CA LEU A 202 1.30 5.32 20.71
C LEU A 202 1.41 6.55 21.61
N GLU A 203 2.60 7.14 21.68
CA GLU A 203 2.87 8.40 22.38
C GLU A 203 2.23 9.59 21.66
N ASP A 204 2.14 10.75 22.31
CA ASP A 204 1.69 11.97 21.64
C ASP A 204 2.69 12.40 20.56
N PRO A 205 2.25 12.77 19.34
CA PRO A 205 3.15 13.23 18.32
C PRO A 205 3.63 14.64 18.59
N GLN A 206 4.79 15.01 18.10
CA GLN A 206 5.15 16.42 17.97
C GLN A 206 4.43 16.98 16.75
N VAL A 207 3.61 18.00 16.95
CA VAL A 207 2.93 18.70 15.87
C VAL A 207 3.74 19.93 15.51
N ARG A 208 4.22 20.00 14.28
CA ARG A 208 4.96 21.14 13.77
C ARG A 208 4.37 21.58 12.44
N ASP A 209 3.82 22.79 12.43
CA ASP A 209 3.42 23.39 11.18
C ASP A 209 4.67 23.77 10.38
N ALA A 210 4.69 23.39 9.12
CA ALA A 210 5.76 23.68 8.19
C ALA A 210 5.19 24.53 7.05
N ASN A 211 5.93 25.56 6.66
CA ASN A 211 5.58 26.38 5.50
C ASN A 211 6.41 25.90 4.31
N GLY A 212 5.73 25.32 3.32
CA GLY A 212 6.33 24.99 2.03
C GLY A 212 6.44 26.23 1.12
N PRO A 213 7.30 26.19 0.11
CA PRO A 213 7.44 27.33 -0.83
C PRO A 213 6.17 27.58 -1.64
N TYR A 214 5.24 26.63 -1.68
CA TYR A 214 3.97 26.64 -2.42
C TYR A 214 2.73 26.53 -1.52
N SER A 215 2.84 26.68 -0.20
CA SER A 215 1.70 26.67 0.73
C SER A 215 0.71 27.82 0.46
N ASP A 216 1.14 28.89 -0.22
CA ASP A 216 0.22 29.83 -0.86
C ASP A 216 -0.28 29.25 -2.19
N HIS A 217 -1.50 28.72 -2.20
CA HIS A 217 -2.14 28.09 -3.37
C HIS A 217 -2.24 28.97 -4.62
N ARG A 218 -1.98 30.29 -4.51
CA ARG A 218 -1.86 31.22 -5.66
C ARG A 218 -0.56 31.03 -6.43
N LYS A 219 0.47 30.50 -5.80
CA LYS A 219 1.74 30.23 -6.46
C LYS A 219 1.62 28.97 -7.28
N LYS A 220 1.82 29.11 -8.58
CA LYS A 220 1.87 27.98 -9.48
C LYS A 220 3.18 27.20 -9.26
N ILE A 221 3.07 25.89 -9.00
CA ILE A 221 4.22 25.01 -8.94
C ILE A 221 4.79 24.85 -10.36
N PRO A 222 6.08 25.13 -10.60
CA PRO A 222 6.71 24.89 -11.89
C PRO A 222 6.76 23.38 -12.18
N LEU A 223 6.80 23.02 -13.47
CA LEU A 223 6.85 21.64 -13.90
C LEU A 223 8.21 21.30 -14.50
N LEU A 224 8.76 20.16 -14.13
CA LEU A 224 9.90 19.56 -14.79
C LEU A 224 9.45 18.87 -16.08
N ASN A 225 10.31 18.87 -17.08
CA ASN A 225 10.08 18.11 -18.30
C ASN A 225 10.69 16.71 -18.12
N PHE A 226 9.86 15.70 -17.98
CA PHE A 226 10.30 14.32 -17.84
C PHE A 226 10.28 13.55 -19.16
N GLU A 227 11.38 12.89 -19.47
CA GLU A 227 11.45 11.77 -20.37
C GLU A 227 11.06 10.49 -19.63
N VAL A 228 10.55 9.48 -20.36
CA VAL A 228 10.08 8.22 -19.79
C VAL A 228 10.99 7.08 -20.26
N ILE A 229 11.52 6.31 -19.33
CA ILE A 229 12.22 5.06 -19.60
C ILE A 229 11.35 3.92 -19.12
N ASP A 230 10.72 3.21 -20.04
CA ASP A 230 9.92 2.00 -19.81
C ASP A 230 10.71 0.77 -20.25
N ALA A 231 11.60 0.33 -19.39
CA ALA A 231 12.47 -0.82 -19.59
C ALA A 231 12.69 -1.53 -18.25
N PRO A 232 11.75 -2.39 -17.77
CA PRO A 232 11.69 -2.87 -16.39
C PRO A 232 13.01 -3.44 -15.84
N GLU A 233 13.70 -4.29 -16.60
CA GLU A 233 14.95 -4.90 -16.14
C GLU A 233 16.09 -3.85 -15.99
N PHE A 234 16.17 -2.90 -16.92
CA PHE A 234 17.12 -1.78 -16.82
C PHE A 234 16.78 -0.88 -15.63
N VAL A 235 15.50 -0.54 -15.46
CA VAL A 235 15.00 0.30 -14.37
C VAL A 235 15.34 -0.32 -13.02
N LYS A 236 15.03 -1.60 -12.84
CA LYS A 236 15.35 -2.36 -11.63
C LYS A 236 16.87 -2.37 -11.34
N ALA A 237 17.69 -2.67 -12.36
CA ALA A 237 19.14 -2.69 -12.19
C ALA A 237 19.70 -1.31 -11.84
N ARG A 238 19.19 -0.23 -12.47
CA ARG A 238 19.60 1.15 -12.16
C ARG A 238 19.18 1.54 -10.74
N TYR A 239 17.94 1.27 -10.33
CA TYR A 239 17.43 1.53 -8.99
C TYR A 239 18.32 0.87 -7.92
N MET A 240 18.67 -0.40 -8.08
CA MET A 240 19.51 -1.11 -7.12
C MET A 240 20.90 -0.48 -6.93
N ARG A 241 21.42 0.24 -7.93
CA ARG A 241 22.69 0.97 -7.83
C ARG A 241 22.53 2.33 -7.15
N THR A 242 21.37 2.99 -7.31
CA THR A 242 21.14 4.38 -6.88
C THR A 242 20.35 4.50 -5.59
N LYS A 243 19.63 3.45 -5.16
CA LYS A 243 18.71 3.49 -4.02
C LYS A 243 19.35 3.99 -2.70
N HIS A 244 20.65 3.75 -2.51
CA HIS A 244 21.35 4.20 -1.30
C HIS A 244 21.65 5.72 -1.30
N ASN A 245 21.53 6.37 -2.44
CA ASN A 245 21.69 7.82 -2.61
C ASN A 245 20.36 8.53 -2.85
N SER A 246 19.24 7.83 -2.67
CA SER A 246 17.90 8.37 -2.90
C SER A 246 17.59 9.49 -1.91
N PHE A 247 17.13 10.63 -2.42
CA PHE A 247 16.61 11.72 -1.62
C PHE A 247 15.33 11.30 -0.88
N PHE A 248 14.52 10.47 -1.51
CA PHE A 248 13.36 9.83 -0.93
C PHE A 248 13.28 8.38 -1.40
N GLU A 249 12.94 7.50 -0.52
CA GLU A 249 12.86 6.06 -0.76
C GLU A 249 11.55 5.51 -0.21
N HIS A 250 10.81 4.83 -1.07
CA HIS A 250 9.57 4.15 -0.71
C HIS A 250 9.91 2.77 -0.12
N ILE A 251 10.08 2.73 1.20
CA ILE A 251 10.55 1.51 1.88
C ILE A 251 9.40 0.69 2.47
N VAL A 252 8.18 1.22 2.49
CA VAL A 252 7.03 0.59 3.13
C VAL A 252 6.43 -0.54 2.29
N MET A 253 6.60 -0.47 0.97
CA MET A 253 6.12 -1.49 0.06
C MET A 253 7.31 -2.13 -0.68
N PRO A 254 8.18 -2.89 0.01
CA PRO A 254 9.38 -3.49 -0.59
C PRO A 254 9.06 -4.45 -1.74
N PHE A 255 7.79 -4.87 -1.83
CA PHE A 255 7.25 -5.75 -2.88
C PHE A 255 6.82 -5.00 -4.15
N HIS A 256 7.03 -3.67 -4.20
CA HIS A 256 6.81 -2.88 -5.40
C HIS A 256 8.16 -2.67 -6.09
N GLU A 257 8.44 -3.48 -7.08
CA GLU A 257 9.64 -3.28 -7.91
C GLU A 257 9.42 -2.13 -8.90
N PRO A 258 10.38 -1.20 -9.03
CA PRO A 258 10.27 -0.14 -10.02
C PRO A 258 10.39 -0.72 -11.44
N ASN A 259 9.51 -0.29 -12.33
CA ASN A 259 9.48 -0.70 -13.73
C ASN A 259 9.53 0.49 -14.71
N LEU A 260 9.54 1.72 -14.18
CA LEU A 260 9.57 2.93 -14.97
C LEU A 260 10.43 3.99 -14.30
N ILE A 261 11.19 4.77 -15.10
CA ILE A 261 11.92 5.96 -14.64
C ILE A 261 11.34 7.18 -15.35
N LEU A 262 11.08 8.23 -14.59
CA LEU A 262 10.96 9.59 -15.09
C LEU A 262 12.29 10.31 -14.87
N ILE A 263 12.88 10.86 -15.93
CA ILE A 263 14.20 11.51 -15.89
C ILE A 263 14.15 12.86 -16.59
N THR A 264 14.78 13.88 -16.02
CA THR A 264 14.97 15.16 -16.70
C THR A 264 16.10 15.05 -17.76
N PRO A 265 16.05 15.82 -18.87
CA PRO A 265 17.07 15.77 -19.94
C PRO A 265 18.50 16.04 -19.45
N ASP A 266 18.65 16.86 -18.43
CA ASP A 266 19.93 17.16 -17.76
C ASP A 266 20.35 16.09 -16.75
N GLN A 267 19.52 15.05 -16.55
CA GLN A 267 19.69 13.99 -15.55
C GLN A 267 19.80 14.49 -14.10
N GLY A 268 19.35 15.70 -13.83
CA GLY A 268 19.36 16.29 -12.49
C GLY A 268 18.29 15.72 -11.57
N THR A 269 17.24 15.12 -12.13
CA THR A 269 16.15 14.48 -11.38
C THR A 269 15.79 13.17 -12.02
N GLU A 270 15.80 12.10 -11.21
CA GLU A 270 15.34 10.76 -11.57
C GLU A 270 14.31 10.29 -10.55
N VAL A 271 13.15 9.84 -11.00
CA VAL A 271 12.10 9.27 -10.15
C VAL A 271 11.75 7.87 -10.62
N TYR A 272 11.86 6.92 -9.71
CA TYR A 272 11.56 5.51 -9.96
C TYR A 272 10.13 5.20 -9.54
N LEU A 273 9.38 4.58 -10.44
CA LEU A 273 7.97 4.25 -10.21
C LEU A 273 7.71 2.77 -10.47
N THR A 274 6.78 2.21 -9.69
CA THR A 274 5.99 1.05 -10.09
C THR A 274 4.75 1.55 -10.81
N VAL A 275 4.50 1.07 -12.03
CA VAL A 275 3.34 1.44 -12.83
C VAL A 275 2.61 0.19 -13.28
N SER A 276 1.30 0.15 -13.10
CA SER A 276 0.40 -0.86 -13.65
C SER A 276 -0.62 -0.20 -14.59
N LEU A 277 -0.40 -0.33 -15.90
CA LEU A 277 -1.32 0.23 -16.90
C LEU A 277 -2.71 -0.42 -16.82
N LYS A 278 -2.77 -1.71 -16.49
CA LYS A 278 -4.03 -2.45 -16.34
C LYS A 278 -4.89 -1.89 -15.22
N ASP A 279 -4.29 -1.61 -14.08
CA ASP A 279 -4.97 -1.13 -12.87
C ASP A 279 -5.01 0.40 -12.82
N ARG A 280 -4.35 1.08 -13.75
CA ARG A 280 -4.14 2.53 -13.80
C ARG A 280 -3.53 3.08 -12.49
N TYR A 281 -2.67 2.28 -11.87
CA TYR A 281 -2.02 2.52 -10.59
C TYR A 281 -0.56 2.91 -10.79
N SER A 282 -0.08 3.86 -9.99
CA SER A 282 1.34 4.18 -9.89
C SER A 282 1.76 4.44 -8.44
N ALA A 283 3.00 4.08 -8.12
CA ALA A 283 3.64 4.37 -6.84
C ALA A 283 5.06 4.91 -7.07
N ILE A 284 5.40 5.97 -6.38
CA ILE A 284 6.76 6.51 -6.36
C ILE A 284 7.58 5.65 -5.40
N ILE A 285 8.60 4.96 -5.90
CA ILE A 285 9.44 4.05 -5.13
C ILE A 285 10.63 4.78 -4.52
N GLY A 286 11.14 5.79 -5.19
CA GLY A 286 12.26 6.58 -4.73
C GLY A 286 12.77 7.50 -5.83
N GLY A 287 13.80 8.24 -5.55
CA GLY A 287 14.39 9.14 -6.53
C GLY A 287 15.56 9.94 -6.01
N VAL A 288 16.26 10.56 -6.93
CA VAL A 288 17.29 11.56 -6.67
C VAL A 288 16.92 12.85 -7.39
N THR A 289 17.19 13.99 -6.80
CA THR A 289 16.86 15.28 -7.41
C THR A 289 17.82 16.36 -6.99
N ASN A 290 18.11 17.29 -7.91
CA ASN A 290 18.79 18.54 -7.66
C ASN A 290 17.79 19.69 -7.36
N GLU A 291 16.49 19.42 -7.45
CA GLU A 291 15.46 20.39 -7.13
C GLU A 291 15.45 20.72 -5.63
N LYS A 292 15.26 22.01 -5.34
CA LYS A 292 15.20 22.51 -3.95
C LYS A 292 13.85 22.21 -3.29
N SER A 293 12.81 21.98 -4.10
CA SER A 293 11.45 21.73 -3.61
C SER A 293 10.96 20.38 -4.06
N PHE A 294 10.56 19.58 -3.09
CA PHE A 294 9.94 18.28 -3.30
C PHE A 294 8.55 18.40 -3.97
N ALA A 295 7.83 19.52 -3.70
CA ALA A 295 6.54 19.81 -4.34
C ALA A 295 6.67 19.92 -5.87
N VAL A 296 7.78 20.47 -6.38
CA VAL A 296 8.07 20.56 -7.82
C VAL A 296 8.19 19.17 -8.43
N VAL A 297 8.93 18.28 -7.77
CA VAL A 297 9.10 16.90 -8.22
C VAL A 297 7.75 16.16 -8.21
N LEU A 298 7.01 16.23 -7.10
CA LEU A 298 5.73 15.53 -6.94
C LEU A 298 4.66 16.03 -7.92
N GLU A 299 4.52 17.34 -8.13
CA GLU A 299 3.54 17.88 -9.08
C GLU A 299 3.89 17.46 -10.52
N SER A 300 5.20 17.47 -10.85
CA SER A 300 5.67 17.05 -12.18
C SER A 300 5.43 15.56 -12.43
N VAL A 301 5.66 14.72 -11.41
CA VAL A 301 5.34 13.28 -11.47
C VAL A 301 3.83 13.10 -11.64
N ALA A 302 3.02 13.76 -10.81
CA ALA A 302 1.57 13.66 -10.87
C ALA A 302 1.04 14.03 -12.26
N ARG A 303 1.55 15.11 -12.84
CA ARG A 303 1.19 15.54 -14.20
C ARG A 303 1.57 14.49 -15.22
N LYS A 304 2.81 14.00 -15.17
CA LYS A 304 3.32 13.02 -16.13
C LYS A 304 2.55 11.69 -16.09
N VAL A 305 2.28 11.13 -14.90
CA VAL A 305 1.53 9.88 -14.79
C VAL A 305 0.06 10.06 -15.17
N SER A 306 -0.54 11.23 -14.90
CA SER A 306 -1.88 11.59 -15.41
C SER A 306 -1.91 11.61 -16.93
N ASP A 307 -0.91 12.20 -17.59
CA ASP A 307 -0.78 12.21 -19.05
C ASP A 307 -0.59 10.79 -19.63
N MET A 308 -0.04 9.87 -18.83
CA MET A 308 0.07 8.43 -19.14
C MET A 308 -1.23 7.65 -18.83
N ASN A 309 -2.33 8.34 -18.54
CA ASN A 309 -3.64 7.75 -18.23
C ASN A 309 -3.67 6.92 -16.92
N MET A 310 -2.81 7.24 -15.95
CA MET A 310 -2.95 6.68 -14.60
C MET A 310 -4.12 7.34 -13.88
N ALA A 311 -4.81 6.59 -13.02
CA ALA A 311 -5.91 7.09 -12.18
C ALA A 311 -5.45 7.48 -10.77
N TYR A 312 -4.27 6.99 -10.37
CA TYR A 312 -3.80 7.08 -9.00
C TYR A 312 -2.28 7.10 -8.91
N VAL A 313 -1.75 7.90 -8.00
CA VAL A 313 -0.33 7.89 -7.63
C VAL A 313 -0.18 8.02 -6.11
N GLU A 314 0.80 7.32 -5.54
CA GLU A 314 1.13 7.44 -4.12
C GLU A 314 2.63 7.61 -3.88
N VAL A 315 2.94 8.16 -2.72
CA VAL A 315 4.30 8.30 -2.19
C VAL A 315 4.28 8.09 -0.67
N VAL A 316 5.33 7.48 -0.14
CA VAL A 316 5.50 7.29 1.30
C VAL A 316 6.56 8.24 1.83
N ILE A 317 6.23 8.96 2.89
CA ILE A 317 7.09 9.97 3.52
C ILE A 317 7.26 9.61 5.00
N GLU A 318 8.48 9.72 5.50
CA GLU A 318 8.75 9.51 6.92
C GLU A 318 7.95 10.50 7.79
N ALA A 319 7.40 9.98 8.90
CA ALA A 319 6.64 10.79 9.84
C ALA A 319 7.52 11.72 10.71
N TYR A 320 8.76 11.97 10.30
CA TYR A 320 9.74 12.82 10.99
C TYR A 320 10.22 14.00 10.12
N SER A 321 9.62 14.18 8.94
CA SER A 321 10.00 15.20 7.96
C SER A 321 8.80 16.08 7.60
N PRO A 322 8.35 16.98 8.51
CA PRO A 322 7.16 17.80 8.30
C PRO A 322 7.28 18.72 7.09
N GLU A 323 8.49 19.12 6.69
CA GLU A 323 8.72 19.88 5.47
C GLU A 323 8.31 19.09 4.23
N LEU A 324 8.74 17.83 4.11
CA LEU A 324 8.37 16.97 2.98
C LEU A 324 6.88 16.62 3.01
N GLN A 325 6.29 16.44 4.20
CA GLN A 325 4.86 16.23 4.37
C GLN A 325 4.06 17.44 3.87
N ARG A 326 4.50 18.65 4.21
CA ARG A 326 3.88 19.92 3.75
C ARG A 326 3.98 20.04 2.24
N GLU A 327 5.16 19.81 1.67
CA GLU A 327 5.36 19.90 0.23
C GLU A 327 4.56 18.86 -0.55
N ALA A 328 4.32 17.68 0.00
CA ALA A 328 3.42 16.69 -0.60
C ALA A 328 1.97 17.20 -0.62
N LEU A 329 1.51 17.81 0.47
CA LEU A 329 0.17 18.38 0.54
C LEU A 329 0.05 19.59 -0.41
N ASP A 330 1.07 20.44 -0.52
CA ASP A 330 1.13 21.56 -1.47
C ASP A 330 1.02 21.06 -2.93
N ALA A 331 1.62 19.90 -3.25
CA ALA A 331 1.47 19.19 -4.52
C ALA A 331 0.16 18.38 -4.62
N ARG A 332 -0.81 18.62 -3.72
CA ARG A 332 -2.14 18.00 -3.70
C ARG A 332 -2.16 16.49 -3.50
N TYR A 333 -1.11 15.93 -2.88
CA TYR A 333 -1.16 14.58 -2.37
C TYR A 333 -1.79 14.60 -0.98
N ILE A 334 -2.86 13.85 -0.80
CA ILE A 334 -3.63 13.81 0.45
C ILE A 334 -3.14 12.68 1.33
N PRO A 335 -2.91 12.89 2.65
CA PRO A 335 -2.64 11.80 3.58
C PRO A 335 -3.75 10.74 3.49
N SER A 336 -3.35 9.48 3.27
CA SER A 336 -4.25 8.35 3.09
C SER A 336 -4.10 7.31 4.18
N ALA A 337 -2.89 7.20 4.76
CA ALA A 337 -2.62 6.27 5.85
C ALA A 337 -1.50 6.78 6.75
N TYR A 338 -1.60 6.46 8.05
CA TYR A 338 -0.49 6.55 8.99
C TYR A 338 -0.01 5.15 9.33
N PHE A 339 1.29 4.87 9.06
CA PHE A 339 1.86 3.54 9.16
C PHE A 339 3.00 3.48 10.19
N PRO A 340 2.71 3.10 11.45
CA PRO A 340 3.73 2.91 12.47
C PRO A 340 4.73 1.84 12.09
N CYS A 341 5.98 1.96 12.54
CA CYS A 341 7.02 0.95 12.38
C CYS A 341 7.31 0.52 10.92
N ALA A 342 6.83 1.27 9.94
CA ALA A 342 6.82 0.86 8.53
C ALA A 342 8.23 0.64 7.97
N LYS A 343 9.15 1.56 8.24
CA LYS A 343 10.52 1.56 7.74
C LYS A 343 11.50 1.03 8.79
N ARG A 344 12.31 0.05 8.42
CA ARG A 344 13.42 -0.43 9.25
C ARG A 344 14.74 0.19 8.80
N MET A 345 15.49 0.77 9.75
CA MET A 345 16.86 1.26 9.54
C MET A 345 17.74 0.77 10.70
N GLY A 346 18.63 -0.16 10.42
CA GLY A 346 19.38 -0.86 11.47
C GLY A 346 18.43 -1.63 12.39
N GLU A 347 18.49 -1.36 13.68
CA GLU A 347 17.60 -1.95 14.71
C GLU A 347 16.37 -1.06 15.00
N ALA A 348 16.29 0.15 14.48
CA ALA A 348 15.16 1.05 14.70
C ALA A 348 14.11 0.94 13.61
N ARG A 349 12.85 1.18 14.00
CA ARG A 349 11.71 1.28 13.10
C ARG A 349 11.12 2.67 13.12
N TYR A 350 10.79 3.16 11.95
CA TYR A 350 10.31 4.51 11.72
C TYR A 350 8.88 4.47 11.20
N ASP A 351 8.09 5.42 11.67
CA ASP A 351 6.74 5.62 11.17
C ASP A 351 6.77 6.34 9.81
N CYS A 352 5.78 6.04 8.99
CA CYS A 352 5.60 6.68 7.72
C CYS A 352 4.16 7.15 7.52
N VAL A 353 3.98 8.08 6.60
CA VAL A 353 2.68 8.55 6.12
C VAL A 353 2.59 8.24 4.64
N VAL A 354 1.51 7.59 4.23
CA VAL A 354 1.22 7.39 2.81
C VAL A 354 0.38 8.58 2.33
N PHE A 355 0.87 9.25 1.31
CA PHE A 355 0.15 10.31 0.61
C PHE A 355 -0.28 9.79 -0.75
N SER A 356 -1.48 10.13 -1.18
CA SER A 356 -2.00 9.74 -2.49
C SER A 356 -2.67 10.89 -3.23
N ARG A 357 -2.67 10.78 -4.55
CA ARG A 357 -3.39 11.69 -5.43
C ARG A 357 -4.17 10.88 -6.46
N THR A 358 -5.45 11.20 -6.61
CA THR A 358 -6.35 10.58 -7.58
C THR A 358 -6.64 11.54 -8.71
N PHE A 359 -6.75 11.03 -9.95
CA PHE A 359 -7.03 11.82 -11.14
C PHE A 359 -8.44 11.58 -11.68
N ASP A 360 -9.00 10.40 -11.42
CA ASP A 360 -10.39 10.08 -11.74
C ASP A 360 -11.34 10.63 -10.66
N MET A 361 -12.62 10.81 -11.00
CA MET A 361 -13.65 11.17 -10.04
C MET A 361 -13.75 10.12 -8.94
N LEU A 362 -13.79 10.56 -7.69
CA LEU A 362 -13.97 9.69 -6.53
C LEU A 362 -15.33 8.99 -6.58
N ASP A 363 -15.33 7.67 -6.51
CA ASP A 363 -16.55 6.85 -6.54
C ASP A 363 -16.62 5.91 -5.34
N PHE A 364 -17.62 6.12 -4.48
CA PHE A 364 -17.85 5.33 -3.27
C PHE A 364 -19.14 4.52 -3.31
N ARG A 365 -19.84 4.43 -4.45
CA ARG A 365 -21.14 3.75 -4.58
C ARG A 365 -21.10 2.29 -4.14
N ASN A 366 -19.99 1.59 -4.41
CA ASN A 366 -19.82 0.17 -4.11
C ASN A 366 -18.88 -0.09 -2.90
N VAL A 367 -18.53 0.97 -2.15
CA VAL A 367 -17.57 0.85 -1.03
C VAL A 367 -18.29 0.36 0.23
N LYS A 368 -17.81 -0.77 0.76
CA LYS A 368 -18.28 -1.37 2.02
C LYS A 368 -17.13 -1.40 3.00
N ILE A 369 -17.14 -0.50 3.97
CA ILE A 369 -16.08 -0.35 4.98
C ILE A 369 -16.65 -0.40 6.40
N ILE A 370 -15.90 -1.02 7.32
CA ILE A 370 -16.22 -1.01 8.74
C ILE A 370 -16.05 0.40 9.33
N SER A 371 -16.69 0.66 10.48
CA SER A 371 -16.80 2.02 11.04
C SER A 371 -15.46 2.73 11.22
N LEU A 372 -14.40 2.02 11.58
CA LEU A 372 -13.10 2.64 11.81
C LEU A 372 -12.47 3.20 10.51
N TYR A 373 -12.66 2.50 9.38
CA TYR A 373 -12.21 3.03 8.08
C TYR A 373 -13.04 4.23 7.60
N LYS A 374 -14.29 4.37 8.06
CA LYS A 374 -15.08 5.58 7.78
C LYS A 374 -14.44 6.83 8.37
N ASN A 375 -13.78 6.72 9.54
CA ASN A 375 -13.06 7.84 10.12
C ASN A 375 -11.91 8.29 9.21
N PHE A 376 -11.10 7.35 8.70
CA PHE A 376 -10.05 7.68 7.71
C PHE A 376 -10.62 8.32 6.44
N LEU A 377 -11.73 7.78 5.93
CA LEU A 377 -12.38 8.32 4.73
C LEU A 377 -12.87 9.76 4.96
N ASN A 378 -13.46 10.05 6.12
CA ASN A 378 -13.94 11.38 6.45
C ASN A 378 -12.80 12.40 6.49
N GLU A 379 -11.67 12.05 7.13
CA GLU A 379 -10.50 12.95 7.17
C GLU A 379 -9.88 13.14 5.76
N TYR A 380 -9.78 12.06 4.98
CA TYR A 380 -9.33 12.14 3.59
C TYR A 380 -10.22 13.08 2.76
N LEU A 381 -11.54 12.92 2.82
CA LEU A 381 -12.49 13.74 2.06
C LEU A 381 -12.51 15.20 2.51
N LYS A 382 -12.31 15.46 3.81
CA LYS A 382 -12.17 16.81 4.35
C LYS A 382 -10.97 17.51 3.70
N LEU A 383 -9.78 16.91 3.76
CA LEU A 383 -8.57 17.46 3.16
C LEU A 383 -8.65 17.54 1.64
N TRP A 384 -9.28 16.55 1.00
CA TRP A 384 -9.50 16.59 -0.44
C TRP A 384 -10.36 17.79 -0.84
N ARG A 385 -11.48 18.04 -0.13
CA ARG A 385 -12.34 19.19 -0.37
C ARG A 385 -11.59 20.51 -0.18
N GLU A 386 -10.84 20.64 0.91
CA GLU A 386 -10.03 21.83 1.21
C GLU A 386 -9.02 22.10 0.10
N ASN A 387 -8.30 21.08 -0.39
CA ASN A 387 -7.22 21.24 -1.37
C ASN A 387 -7.70 21.35 -2.83
N TYR A 388 -8.85 20.75 -3.17
CA TYR A 388 -9.30 20.70 -4.57
C TYR A 388 -10.49 21.60 -4.88
N ILE A 389 -11.29 21.97 -3.88
CA ILE A 389 -12.50 22.79 -4.05
C ILE A 389 -12.32 24.16 -3.40
N GLU A 390 -12.12 24.21 -2.08
CA GLU A 390 -12.14 25.46 -1.33
C GLU A 390 -10.94 26.36 -1.69
N SER A 391 -9.78 25.77 -1.99
CA SER A 391 -8.61 26.51 -2.45
C SER A 391 -8.87 27.34 -3.73
N VAL A 392 -9.75 26.87 -4.62
CA VAL A 392 -10.13 27.59 -5.85
C VAL A 392 -10.96 28.82 -5.51
N PHE A 393 -11.98 28.67 -4.65
CA PHE A 393 -12.86 29.80 -4.27
C PHE A 393 -12.14 30.85 -3.44
N GLN A 394 -11.18 30.48 -2.59
CA GLN A 394 -10.37 31.44 -1.84
C GLN A 394 -9.48 32.28 -2.75
N THR A 395 -9.10 31.76 -3.90
CA THR A 395 -8.32 32.46 -4.92
C THR A 395 -9.19 33.51 -5.65
N GLU A 396 -10.44 33.17 -5.95
CA GLU A 396 -11.38 34.08 -6.63
C GLU A 396 -11.87 35.23 -5.71
N ALA A 397 -12.23 34.90 -4.47
CA ALA A 397 -12.74 35.90 -3.51
C ALA A 397 -11.70 37.00 -3.16
N LYS A 398 -10.41 36.75 -3.28
CA LYS A 398 -9.34 37.71 -3.07
C LYS A 398 -8.97 38.51 -4.33
N GLN A 399 -9.39 38.06 -5.52
CA GLN A 399 -9.25 38.80 -6.77
C GLN A 399 -10.39 39.84 -6.96
N GLU A 400 -11.57 39.58 -6.40
CA GLU A 400 -12.63 40.58 -6.28
C GLU A 400 -12.39 41.42 -5.01
N GLY A 401 -11.34 42.25 -5.04
CA GLY A 401 -11.13 43.28 -4.00
C GLY A 401 -12.37 44.13 -3.78
N PRO A 402 -12.52 44.85 -2.61
CA PRO A 402 -13.72 45.58 -2.30
C PRO A 402 -14.05 46.51 -3.46
N ARG A 403 -15.18 46.26 -4.14
CA ARG A 403 -15.73 47.20 -5.10
C ARG A 403 -15.91 48.53 -4.33
N SER A 404 -15.06 49.47 -4.61
CA SER A 404 -15.21 50.84 -4.12
C SER A 404 -16.63 51.32 -4.45
N GLN A 405 -17.43 51.51 -3.42
CA GLN A 405 -18.69 52.27 -3.49
C GLN A 405 -18.37 53.74 -3.62
#